data_98cfd0618f2999bc88c8fee8f413f195
#
_entry.id   98cfd0618f2999bc88c8fee8f413f195
#
_cell.length_a   1.000
_cell.length_b   1.000
_cell.length_c   1.000
_cell.angle_alpha   90.00
_cell.angle_beta   90.00
_cell.angle_gamma   90.00
#
_symmetry.space_group_name_H-M   'P 1'
#
loop_
_entity.id
_entity.type
_entity.pdbx_description
1 polymer ?
#
loop_
_entity_poly.entity_id
_entity_poly.type
_entity_poly.pdbx_seq_one_letter_code
_entity_poly.pdbx_strand_id
1 'polypeptide(L)'
;MRYLLSIILIASGFNSWSQTTIIRQDQQIKTMVEEVSSQNIESIVRKLVSFQTRHSMSDTLSATTGIGAARNWIKSELERYSAASGGRLKVEFDTFTQAADGRRIATPMVMKNVLGLLPGTDPADDRVFIVSGHYDSRASDVNDSKIFAPGANDDASGTAAAMELARVMSKFKFNCTLIFVAMVAEEQGLYGATNLAKRAKAEGWNVAGMITNDIVGNTYGIETGLKDNNSVRIFSEGVSVVESPEEVVRRASTGSENDGNARQFARYFKEVGERYVEQLDVKLIYRRDRYLRGGDHTPFSQLGFAGIRVTEMNENFDRQHQTVRKENGTDYGDLPDFVDYEYTRKVTRMNLASLANLALAPREPQKVGIVTSGLTNKTELRWELPAGEIPIGYYVVMRETSSPVWQKKFFVADTKAIFNYSKDNYYFGVQSVDSDGHESLVVIPRSVR
;
A
#
# COMPACT_ATOMS: atom_id res chain seq x y z
N MET A 1 64.97 -9.27 45.72
CA MET A 1 64.24 -8.50 44.70
C MET A 1 63.45 -9.45 43.88
N ARG A 2 62.13 -9.52 44.12
CA ARG A 2 61.18 -10.33 43.34
C ARG A 2 60.38 -9.38 42.46
N TYR A 3 60.52 -9.50 41.13
CA TYR A 3 59.71 -8.75 40.16
C TYR A 3 58.39 -9.50 39.97
N LEU A 4 57.28 -8.87 40.33
CA LEU A 4 55.94 -9.29 39.93
C LEU A 4 55.69 -8.73 38.50
N LEU A 5 55.53 -9.64 37.54
CA LEU A 5 55.01 -9.31 36.23
C LEU A 5 53.48 -9.33 36.34
N SER A 6 52.84 -8.15 36.22
CA SER A 6 51.39 -8.05 36.06
C SER A 6 51.04 -8.25 34.62
N ILE A 7 50.39 -9.36 34.29
CA ILE A 7 49.81 -9.62 32.95
C ILE A 7 48.43 -8.92 32.93
N ILE A 8 48.34 -7.85 32.15
CA ILE A 8 47.04 -7.22 31.82
C ILE A 8 46.40 -8.06 30.73
N LEU A 9 45.37 -8.84 31.08
CA LEU A 9 44.49 -9.48 30.12
C LEU A 9 43.55 -8.40 29.49
N ILE A 10 43.82 -7.99 28.27
CA ILE A 10 42.87 -7.23 27.46
C ILE A 10 41.83 -8.22 26.97
N ALA A 11 40.69 -8.28 27.66
CA ALA A 11 39.52 -8.98 27.17
C ALA A 11 38.92 -8.19 26.01
N SER A 12 39.34 -8.49 24.78
CA SER A 12 38.63 -8.06 23.60
C SER A 12 37.29 -8.77 23.55
N GLY A 13 36.25 -8.08 24.00
CA GLY A 13 34.88 -8.58 23.91
C GLY A 13 34.48 -8.78 22.44
N PHE A 14 34.49 -10.02 22.00
CA PHE A 14 33.80 -10.40 20.79
C PHE A 14 32.30 -10.31 21.04
N ASN A 15 31.68 -9.20 20.66
CA ASN A 15 30.23 -9.12 20.60
C ASN A 15 29.75 -10.11 19.54
N SER A 16 29.38 -11.32 19.94
CA SER A 16 28.68 -12.24 19.08
C SER A 16 27.25 -11.73 18.90
N TRP A 17 26.98 -11.12 17.78
CA TRP A 17 25.67 -10.64 17.35
C TRP A 17 24.77 -11.84 17.02
N SER A 18 24.26 -12.51 18.05
CA SER A 18 23.29 -13.59 17.94
C SER A 18 22.04 -13.29 18.76
N GLN A 19 21.65 -12.02 18.87
CA GLN A 19 20.36 -11.72 19.49
C GLN A 19 19.26 -11.81 18.44
N THR A 20 18.32 -12.73 18.67
CA THR A 20 17.05 -12.75 17.95
C THR A 20 16.33 -11.43 18.22
N THR A 21 16.05 -10.68 17.17
CA THR A 21 15.32 -9.43 17.29
C THR A 21 13.90 -9.71 17.77
N ILE A 22 13.50 -9.09 18.89
CA ILE A 22 12.12 -9.15 19.37
C ILE A 22 11.33 -8.11 18.60
N ILE A 23 10.45 -8.58 17.72
CA ILE A 23 9.50 -7.73 17.00
C ILE A 23 8.27 -7.57 17.88
N ARG A 24 7.87 -6.33 18.15
CA ARG A 24 6.72 -6.01 19.00
C ARG A 24 5.57 -5.48 18.14
N GLN A 25 4.36 -5.65 18.67
CA GLN A 25 3.19 -4.90 18.19
C GLN A 25 3.07 -3.63 19.03
N ASP A 26 2.94 -2.50 18.34
CA ASP A 26 2.60 -1.23 19.01
C ASP A 26 1.14 -1.24 19.45
N GLN A 27 0.89 -0.79 20.70
CA GLN A 27 -0.45 -0.82 21.30
C GLN A 27 -1.40 0.20 20.65
N GLN A 28 -0.90 1.33 20.17
CA GLN A 28 -1.70 2.34 19.47
C GLN A 28 -2.18 1.81 18.13
N ILE A 29 -1.27 1.17 17.37
CA ILE A 29 -1.64 0.51 16.09
C ILE A 29 -2.66 -0.60 16.33
N LYS A 30 -2.47 -1.40 17.38
CA LYS A 30 -3.41 -2.46 17.73
C LYS A 30 -4.81 -1.89 18.02
N THR A 31 -4.88 -0.81 18.80
CA THR A 31 -6.14 -0.12 19.07
C THR A 31 -6.80 0.37 17.77
N MET A 32 -6.03 0.99 16.86
CA MET A 32 -6.55 1.41 15.56
C MET A 32 -7.08 0.24 14.73
N VAL A 33 -6.35 -0.89 14.70
CA VAL A 33 -6.76 -2.10 13.98
C VAL A 33 -8.07 -2.67 14.54
N GLU A 34 -8.25 -2.63 15.85
CA GLU A 34 -9.48 -3.08 16.52
C GLU A 34 -10.68 -2.16 16.21
N GLU A 35 -10.48 -0.87 15.97
CA GLU A 35 -11.54 0.08 15.63
C GLU A 35 -12.12 -0.11 14.21
N VAL A 36 -11.47 -0.85 13.32
CA VAL A 36 -11.98 -1.12 11.96
C VAL A 36 -13.25 -1.98 12.05
N SER A 37 -14.36 -1.46 11.51
CA SER A 37 -15.69 -2.03 11.65
C SER A 37 -16.22 -2.58 10.33
N SER A 38 -16.57 -3.88 10.32
CA SER A 38 -17.27 -4.51 9.18
C SER A 38 -18.64 -3.92 8.93
N GLN A 39 -19.38 -3.55 10.01
CA GLN A 39 -20.70 -2.92 9.92
C GLN A 39 -20.62 -1.54 9.26
N ASN A 40 -19.56 -0.76 9.55
CA ASN A 40 -19.38 0.53 8.90
C ASN A 40 -19.01 0.35 7.42
N ILE A 41 -18.13 -0.59 7.10
CA ILE A 41 -17.78 -0.96 5.72
C ILE A 41 -19.05 -1.38 4.95
N GLU A 42 -19.87 -2.27 5.51
CA GLU A 42 -21.15 -2.69 4.92
C GLU A 42 -22.09 -1.49 4.67
N SER A 43 -22.22 -0.60 5.65
CA SER A 43 -23.06 0.60 5.51
C SER A 43 -22.59 1.50 4.37
N ILE A 44 -21.26 1.67 4.19
CA ILE A 44 -20.68 2.44 3.09
C ILE A 44 -20.97 1.78 1.75
N VAL A 45 -20.72 0.47 1.62
CA VAL A 45 -20.98 -0.29 0.39
C VAL A 45 -22.45 -0.22 -0.01
N ARG A 46 -23.37 -0.49 0.93
CA ARG A 46 -24.82 -0.42 0.67
C ARG A 46 -25.27 0.98 0.28
N LYS A 47 -24.67 2.01 0.88
CA LYS A 47 -24.95 3.40 0.51
C LYS A 47 -24.48 3.73 -0.90
N LEU A 48 -23.26 3.32 -1.27
CA LEU A 48 -22.73 3.50 -2.64
C LEU A 48 -23.62 2.78 -3.66
N VAL A 49 -24.06 1.56 -3.39
CA VAL A 49 -24.99 0.80 -4.25
C VAL A 49 -26.35 1.51 -4.40
N SER A 50 -26.82 2.19 -3.36
CA SER A 50 -28.11 2.90 -3.38
C SER A 50 -28.18 4.04 -4.41
N PHE A 51 -27.04 4.50 -4.94
CA PHE A 51 -26.99 5.48 -6.03
C PHE A 51 -27.30 4.89 -7.41
N GLN A 52 -27.68 3.63 -7.49
CA GLN A 52 -28.13 2.85 -8.66
C GLN A 52 -27.00 2.54 -9.65
N THR A 53 -26.43 3.55 -10.26
CA THR A 53 -25.21 3.44 -11.08
C THR A 53 -24.23 4.52 -10.65
N ARG A 54 -22.97 4.16 -10.63
CA ARG A 54 -21.88 5.12 -10.41
C ARG A 54 -20.98 5.19 -11.64
N HIS A 55 -21.53 4.80 -12.80
CA HIS A 55 -20.80 4.92 -14.05
C HIS A 55 -20.28 6.35 -14.22
N SER A 56 -19.03 6.52 -14.66
CA SER A 56 -18.37 7.83 -14.72
C SER A 56 -19.13 8.86 -15.58
N MET A 57 -19.87 8.40 -16.59
CA MET A 57 -20.71 9.24 -17.45
C MET A 57 -22.19 9.29 -17.02
N SER A 58 -22.54 8.79 -15.83
CA SER A 58 -23.90 8.89 -15.29
C SER A 58 -24.23 10.30 -14.79
N ASP A 59 -25.44 10.49 -14.24
CA ASP A 59 -25.91 11.78 -13.78
C ASP A 59 -24.94 12.43 -12.76
N THR A 60 -24.57 13.67 -13.03
CA THR A 60 -23.70 14.47 -12.15
C THR A 60 -24.45 15.52 -11.34
N LEU A 61 -25.73 15.72 -11.56
CA LEU A 61 -26.57 16.77 -10.97
C LEU A 61 -27.57 16.24 -9.93
N SER A 62 -28.02 15.00 -10.08
CA SER A 62 -28.94 14.37 -9.11
C SER A 62 -28.31 14.31 -7.73
N ALA A 63 -29.13 14.51 -6.69
CA ALA A 63 -28.73 14.34 -5.30
C ALA A 63 -28.86 12.89 -4.78
N THR A 64 -29.54 12.02 -5.55
CA THR A 64 -29.92 10.67 -5.10
C THR A 64 -29.38 9.54 -5.97
N THR A 65 -28.99 9.79 -7.20
CA THR A 65 -28.54 8.78 -8.16
C THR A 65 -27.31 9.26 -8.95
N GLY A 66 -26.56 8.32 -9.51
CA GLY A 66 -25.43 8.61 -10.38
C GLY A 66 -24.14 8.97 -9.67
N ILE A 67 -23.12 9.18 -10.47
CA ILE A 67 -21.75 9.48 -10.03
C ILE A 67 -21.67 10.79 -9.22
N GLY A 68 -22.52 11.78 -9.53
CA GLY A 68 -22.57 13.06 -8.82
C GLY A 68 -23.03 12.91 -7.39
N ALA A 69 -24.10 12.14 -7.15
CA ALA A 69 -24.62 11.86 -5.83
C ALA A 69 -23.59 11.08 -4.99
N ALA A 70 -22.95 10.07 -5.59
CA ALA A 70 -21.94 9.25 -4.92
C ALA A 70 -20.75 10.09 -4.43
N ARG A 71 -20.11 10.88 -5.31
CA ARG A 71 -18.95 11.70 -4.93
C ARG A 71 -19.30 12.76 -3.88
N ASN A 72 -20.47 13.38 -3.96
CA ASN A 72 -20.90 14.39 -2.99
C ASN A 72 -21.14 13.76 -1.62
N TRP A 73 -21.74 12.56 -1.58
CA TRP A 73 -21.92 11.81 -0.34
C TRP A 73 -20.58 11.37 0.26
N ILE A 74 -19.64 10.82 -0.54
CA ILE A 74 -18.30 10.46 -0.06
C ILE A 74 -17.61 11.68 0.57
N LYS A 75 -17.66 12.83 -0.12
CA LYS A 75 -17.10 14.08 0.42
C LYS A 75 -17.72 14.45 1.76
N SER A 76 -19.04 14.40 1.88
CA SER A 76 -19.75 14.76 3.12
C SER A 76 -19.41 13.81 4.28
N GLU A 77 -19.21 12.50 4.01
CA GLU A 77 -18.78 11.54 5.01
C GLU A 77 -17.34 11.81 5.48
N LEU A 78 -16.42 12.09 4.56
CA LEU A 78 -15.05 12.47 4.94
C LEU A 78 -15.03 13.78 5.73
N GLU A 79 -15.87 14.75 5.40
CA GLU A 79 -16.05 15.98 6.19
C GLU A 79 -16.61 15.70 7.58
N ARG A 80 -17.52 14.73 7.72
CA ARG A 80 -18.02 14.27 9.02
C ARG A 80 -16.90 13.62 9.85
N TYR A 81 -16.04 12.81 9.22
CA TYR A 81 -14.87 12.23 9.90
C TYR A 81 -13.87 13.30 10.30
N SER A 82 -13.69 14.32 9.46
CA SER A 82 -12.87 15.50 9.79
C SER A 82 -13.37 16.22 11.02
N ALA A 83 -14.67 16.54 11.07
CA ALA A 83 -15.29 17.20 12.22
C ALA A 83 -15.13 16.38 13.50
N ALA A 84 -15.31 15.04 13.43
CA ALA A 84 -15.16 14.13 14.56
C ALA A 84 -13.69 13.99 15.04
N SER A 85 -12.71 14.38 14.23
CA SER A 85 -11.28 14.31 14.53
C SER A 85 -10.60 15.67 14.70
N GLY A 86 -11.39 16.72 15.00
CA GLY A 86 -10.90 18.07 15.26
C GLY A 86 -10.46 18.84 14.02
N GLY A 87 -10.99 18.49 12.83
CA GLY A 87 -10.78 19.25 11.59
C GLY A 87 -9.40 19.05 10.92
N ARG A 88 -8.66 18.03 11.33
CA ARG A 88 -7.32 17.78 10.78
C ARG A 88 -7.36 17.16 9.39
N LEU A 89 -8.33 16.30 9.11
CA LEU A 89 -8.54 15.72 7.79
C LEU A 89 -9.06 16.81 6.85
N LYS A 90 -8.26 17.22 5.86
CA LYS A 90 -8.67 18.19 4.83
C LYS A 90 -9.36 17.45 3.70
N VAL A 91 -10.57 17.90 3.34
CA VAL A 91 -11.37 17.22 2.32
C VAL A 91 -11.53 18.10 1.10
N GLU A 92 -11.16 17.60 -0.07
CA GLU A 92 -11.23 18.34 -1.33
C GLU A 92 -11.65 17.47 -2.50
N PHE A 93 -12.08 18.11 -3.59
CA PHE A 93 -12.19 17.49 -4.91
C PHE A 93 -10.92 17.76 -5.72
N ASP A 94 -10.26 16.73 -6.19
CA ASP A 94 -9.28 16.82 -7.27
C ASP A 94 -10.06 16.80 -8.60
N THR A 95 -10.25 17.98 -9.16
CA THR A 95 -11.16 18.22 -10.32
C THR A 95 -10.37 18.40 -11.60
N PHE A 96 -10.76 17.67 -12.64
CA PHE A 96 -10.17 17.79 -13.97
C PHE A 96 -11.21 17.60 -15.07
N THR A 97 -10.86 18.03 -16.28
CA THR A 97 -11.67 17.80 -17.47
C THR A 97 -11.05 16.68 -18.31
N GLN A 98 -11.81 15.60 -18.49
CA GLN A 98 -11.44 14.52 -19.40
C GLN A 98 -12.04 14.79 -20.78
N ALA A 99 -11.20 14.83 -21.80
CA ALA A 99 -11.63 14.93 -23.18
C ALA A 99 -12.30 13.62 -23.64
N ALA A 100 -13.12 13.71 -24.68
CA ALA A 100 -13.60 12.51 -25.37
C ALA A 100 -12.41 11.69 -25.89
N ASP A 101 -12.48 10.36 -25.72
CA ASP A 101 -11.44 9.44 -26.16
C ASP A 101 -11.84 8.58 -27.37
N GLY A 102 -13.08 8.76 -27.84
CA GLY A 102 -13.65 8.00 -28.94
C GLY A 102 -13.95 6.53 -28.63
N ARG A 103 -13.81 6.10 -27.37
CA ARG A 103 -14.01 4.72 -26.94
C ARG A 103 -14.99 4.60 -25.77
N ARG A 104 -14.62 5.11 -24.59
CA ARG A 104 -15.38 4.99 -23.33
C ARG A 104 -15.88 6.35 -22.82
N ILE A 105 -15.26 7.42 -23.26
CA ILE A 105 -15.69 8.80 -22.97
C ILE A 105 -16.20 9.42 -24.27
N ALA A 106 -17.53 9.45 -24.42
CA ALA A 106 -18.18 9.90 -25.65
C ALA A 106 -18.11 11.44 -25.82
N THR A 107 -18.17 12.20 -24.75
CA THR A 107 -18.13 13.66 -24.74
C THR A 107 -17.22 14.16 -23.61
N PRO A 108 -16.58 15.34 -23.76
CA PRO A 108 -15.78 15.91 -22.69
C PRO A 108 -16.60 16.09 -21.41
N MET A 109 -16.02 15.75 -20.27
CA MET A 109 -16.71 15.85 -18.99
C MET A 109 -15.79 16.22 -17.83
N VAL A 110 -16.38 16.84 -16.80
CA VAL A 110 -15.68 17.15 -15.55
C VAL A 110 -15.74 15.95 -14.62
N MET A 111 -14.57 15.44 -14.28
CA MET A 111 -14.36 14.33 -13.33
C MET A 111 -13.79 14.83 -12.03
N LYS A 112 -14.05 14.12 -10.93
CA LYS A 112 -13.59 14.50 -9.60
C LYS A 112 -13.20 13.27 -8.78
N ASN A 113 -11.93 13.16 -8.42
CA ASN A 113 -11.54 12.34 -7.28
C ASN A 113 -11.97 13.02 -5.98
N VAL A 114 -12.24 12.23 -4.93
CA VAL A 114 -12.52 12.76 -3.60
C VAL A 114 -11.34 12.42 -2.69
N LEU A 115 -10.70 13.45 -2.16
CA LEU A 115 -9.49 13.31 -1.35
C LEU A 115 -9.77 13.69 0.12
N GLY A 116 -9.32 12.83 1.04
CA GLY A 116 -9.14 13.15 2.44
C GLY A 116 -7.65 13.20 2.76
N LEU A 117 -7.09 14.40 2.93
CA LEU A 117 -5.68 14.62 3.24
C LEU A 117 -5.52 14.76 4.76
N LEU A 118 -4.75 13.89 5.37
CA LEU A 118 -4.36 13.96 6.77
C LEU A 118 -2.89 14.42 6.85
N PRO A 119 -2.61 15.69 7.11
CA PRO A 119 -1.26 16.19 7.15
C PRO A 119 -0.42 15.55 8.26
N GLY A 120 0.83 15.26 7.96
CA GLY A 120 1.83 14.85 8.93
C GLY A 120 2.07 15.94 9.99
N THR A 121 2.58 15.54 11.13
CA THR A 121 2.91 16.45 12.25
C THR A 121 4.40 16.77 12.35
N ASP A 122 5.26 16.01 11.68
CA ASP A 122 6.68 16.29 11.57
C ASP A 122 6.96 17.12 10.29
N PRO A 123 7.36 18.39 10.39
CA PRO A 123 7.67 19.22 9.23
C PRO A 123 8.92 18.76 8.45
N ALA A 124 9.74 17.91 9.05
CA ALA A 124 10.90 17.30 8.38
C ALA A 124 10.53 16.04 7.57
N ASP A 125 9.33 15.47 7.77
CA ASP A 125 8.86 14.29 7.05
C ASP A 125 7.91 14.66 5.92
N ASP A 126 8.44 14.77 4.71
CA ASP A 126 7.73 15.09 3.49
C ASP A 126 7.13 13.88 2.78
N ARG A 127 7.22 12.68 3.37
CA ARG A 127 6.64 11.47 2.78
C ARG A 127 5.12 11.58 2.68
N VAL A 128 4.60 11.06 1.58
CA VAL A 128 3.15 10.95 1.33
C VAL A 128 2.82 9.50 1.03
N PHE A 129 1.87 8.92 1.76
CA PHE A 129 1.27 7.64 1.43
C PHE A 129 -0.16 7.85 0.96
N ILE A 130 -0.51 7.20 -0.17
CA ILE A 130 -1.84 7.30 -0.79
C ILE A 130 -2.50 5.92 -0.70
N VAL A 131 -3.76 5.90 -0.26
CA VAL A 131 -4.59 4.68 -0.29
C VAL A 131 -5.91 4.98 -0.97
N SER A 132 -6.31 4.12 -1.91
CA SER A 132 -7.50 4.33 -2.71
C SER A 132 -8.36 3.08 -2.91
N GLY A 133 -9.59 3.31 -3.34
CA GLY A 133 -10.48 2.46 -4.08
C GLY A 133 -11.20 3.33 -5.09
N HIS A 134 -11.77 2.75 -6.18
CA HIS A 134 -12.53 3.53 -7.14
C HIS A 134 -14.02 3.52 -6.83
N TYR A 135 -14.66 4.68 -6.90
CA TYR A 135 -16.08 4.78 -6.56
C TYR A 135 -17.00 4.69 -7.78
N ASP A 136 -16.47 4.72 -8.99
CA ASP A 136 -17.24 4.42 -10.18
C ASP A 136 -17.55 2.92 -10.31
N SER A 137 -18.55 2.57 -11.09
CA SER A 137 -19.00 1.20 -11.34
C SER A 137 -19.50 1.02 -12.75
N ARG A 138 -19.58 -0.22 -13.22
CA ARG A 138 -20.13 -0.57 -14.53
C ARG A 138 -20.90 -1.89 -14.51
N ALA A 139 -21.74 -2.10 -15.50
CA ALA A 139 -22.33 -3.39 -15.82
C ALA A 139 -21.60 -4.06 -17.00
N SER A 140 -22.21 -5.04 -17.65
CA SER A 140 -21.62 -5.79 -18.77
C SER A 140 -21.26 -4.88 -19.95
N ASP A 141 -22.12 -3.95 -20.32
CA ASP A 141 -21.80 -2.91 -21.31
C ASP A 141 -21.05 -1.77 -20.61
N VAL A 142 -19.80 -1.60 -20.96
CA VAL A 142 -18.91 -0.59 -20.40
C VAL A 142 -19.30 0.85 -20.77
N ASN A 143 -20.20 1.03 -21.75
CA ASN A 143 -20.66 2.33 -22.23
C ASN A 143 -22.08 2.66 -21.74
N ASP A 144 -22.79 1.71 -21.12
CA ASP A 144 -24.13 1.98 -20.58
C ASP A 144 -24.06 2.69 -19.23
N SER A 145 -24.20 3.99 -19.26
CA SER A 145 -24.17 4.86 -18.08
C SER A 145 -25.51 4.96 -17.33
N LYS A 146 -26.55 4.22 -17.75
CA LYS A 146 -27.91 4.34 -17.20
C LYS A 146 -28.40 3.08 -16.51
N ILE A 147 -27.88 1.92 -16.91
CA ILE A 147 -28.27 0.64 -16.35
C ILE A 147 -27.86 0.55 -14.87
N PHE A 148 -28.65 -0.20 -14.09
CA PHE A 148 -28.29 -0.51 -12.70
C PHE A 148 -26.95 -1.26 -12.65
N ALA A 149 -25.93 -0.61 -12.08
CA ALA A 149 -24.58 -1.12 -11.94
C ALA A 149 -24.14 -0.96 -10.47
N PRO A 150 -24.51 -1.92 -9.59
CA PRO A 150 -24.30 -1.81 -8.16
C PRO A 150 -22.84 -1.73 -7.76
N GLY A 151 -21.92 -2.51 -8.41
CA GLY A 151 -20.49 -2.47 -8.15
C GLY A 151 -20.19 -2.54 -6.65
N ALA A 152 -20.73 -3.56 -5.97
CA ALA A 152 -20.58 -3.67 -4.52
C ALA A 152 -19.20 -4.13 -4.10
N ASN A 153 -18.64 -5.12 -4.82
CA ASN A 153 -17.27 -5.57 -4.66
C ASN A 153 -16.31 -4.78 -5.57
N ASP A 154 -16.74 -4.49 -6.81
CA ASP A 154 -15.98 -3.73 -7.82
C ASP A 154 -16.59 -2.33 -8.05
N ASP A 155 -16.20 -1.22 -7.33
CA ASP A 155 -15.23 -1.28 -6.26
C ASP A 155 -15.73 -0.45 -5.05
N ALA A 156 -17.02 -0.62 -4.69
CA ALA A 156 -17.48 -0.03 -3.43
C ALA A 156 -16.76 -0.66 -2.21
N SER A 157 -16.24 -1.90 -2.33
CA SER A 157 -15.48 -2.56 -1.27
C SER A 157 -14.17 -1.84 -0.97
N GLY A 158 -13.38 -1.52 -2.00
CA GLY A 158 -12.12 -0.79 -1.84
C GLY A 158 -12.33 0.68 -1.48
N THR A 159 -13.34 1.32 -2.06
CA THR A 159 -13.75 2.68 -1.64
C THR A 159 -14.12 2.70 -0.16
N ALA A 160 -14.90 1.73 0.33
CA ALA A 160 -15.27 1.61 1.73
C ALA A 160 -14.05 1.35 2.63
N ALA A 161 -13.09 0.53 2.17
CA ALA A 161 -11.83 0.33 2.89
C ALA A 161 -11.06 1.64 3.05
N ALA A 162 -10.90 2.44 1.97
CA ALA A 162 -10.21 3.74 2.03
C ALA A 162 -10.94 4.74 2.94
N MET A 163 -12.28 4.79 2.90
CA MET A 163 -13.07 5.66 3.78
C MET A 163 -13.00 5.22 5.25
N GLU A 164 -12.99 3.91 5.52
CA GLU A 164 -12.86 3.38 6.88
C GLU A 164 -11.48 3.67 7.46
N LEU A 165 -10.41 3.58 6.65
CA LEU A 165 -9.07 4.02 7.03
C LEU A 165 -9.07 5.51 7.41
N ALA A 166 -9.70 6.37 6.60
CA ALA A 166 -9.84 7.80 6.91
C ALA A 166 -10.58 8.03 8.23
N ARG A 167 -11.67 7.27 8.49
CA ARG A 167 -12.46 7.38 9.72
C ARG A 167 -11.64 7.05 10.96
N VAL A 168 -10.85 6.00 10.92
CA VAL A 168 -10.06 5.56 12.07
C VAL A 168 -8.82 6.43 12.22
N MET A 169 -8.01 6.55 11.17
CA MET A 169 -6.68 7.16 11.24
C MET A 169 -6.73 8.68 11.46
N SER A 170 -7.78 9.37 11.01
CA SER A 170 -7.91 10.83 11.25
C SER A 170 -7.93 11.23 12.72
N LYS A 171 -8.26 10.31 13.63
CA LYS A 171 -8.26 10.55 15.09
C LYS A 171 -6.83 10.58 15.68
N PHE A 172 -5.85 10.08 14.95
CA PHE A 172 -4.47 9.91 15.42
C PHE A 172 -3.51 10.85 14.70
N LYS A 173 -2.33 11.05 15.25
CA LYS A 173 -1.25 11.85 14.67
C LYS A 173 -0.20 10.94 14.06
N PHE A 174 0.32 11.31 12.91
CA PHE A 174 1.37 10.60 12.19
C PHE A 174 2.47 11.56 11.80
N ASN A 175 3.69 11.09 11.60
CA ASN A 175 4.84 11.92 11.23
C ASN A 175 4.66 12.46 9.80
N CYS A 176 4.27 11.63 8.86
CA CYS A 176 4.10 11.96 7.44
C CYS A 176 2.63 12.15 7.04
N THR A 177 2.41 12.59 5.79
CA THR A 177 1.06 12.82 5.24
C THR A 177 0.43 11.54 4.71
N LEU A 178 -0.85 11.34 5.04
CA LEU A 178 -1.70 10.27 4.50
C LEU A 178 -2.81 10.87 3.63
N ILE A 179 -3.05 10.27 2.46
CA ILE A 179 -4.13 10.68 1.55
C ILE A 179 -5.04 9.48 1.28
N PHE A 180 -6.30 9.61 1.65
CA PHE A 180 -7.36 8.63 1.39
C PHE A 180 -8.16 9.10 0.17
N VAL A 181 -8.29 8.25 -0.85
CA VAL A 181 -8.85 8.68 -2.14
C VAL A 181 -9.95 7.75 -2.59
N ALA A 182 -11.09 8.34 -2.93
CA ALA A 182 -12.07 7.69 -3.81
C ALA A 182 -11.79 8.15 -5.25
N MET A 183 -11.27 7.23 -6.07
CA MET A 183 -10.90 7.49 -7.46
C MET A 183 -12.10 7.46 -8.38
N VAL A 184 -12.08 8.26 -9.45
CA VAL A 184 -13.09 8.28 -10.50
C VAL A 184 -12.55 7.69 -11.79
N ALA A 185 -13.42 7.04 -12.55
CA ALA A 185 -13.15 6.58 -13.92
C ALA A 185 -11.96 5.60 -14.03
N GLU A 186 -11.85 4.68 -13.06
CA GLU A 186 -11.02 3.49 -13.20
C GLU A 186 -11.49 2.67 -14.39
N GLU A 187 -12.78 2.34 -14.40
CA GLU A 187 -13.47 1.50 -15.37
C GLU A 187 -13.45 2.05 -16.81
N GLN A 188 -13.36 3.37 -16.95
CA GLN A 188 -13.29 4.01 -18.25
C GLN A 188 -11.87 4.24 -18.75
N GLY A 189 -10.83 3.99 -17.94
CA GLY A 189 -9.45 4.06 -18.39
C GLY A 189 -8.45 4.69 -17.40
N LEU A 190 -8.65 4.52 -16.11
CA LEU A 190 -7.76 4.99 -15.03
C LEU A 190 -7.59 6.53 -15.03
N TYR A 191 -8.62 7.27 -15.48
CA TYR A 191 -8.48 8.72 -15.68
C TYR A 191 -8.25 9.48 -14.38
N GLY A 192 -8.96 9.10 -13.30
CA GLY A 192 -8.78 9.70 -11.97
C GLY A 192 -7.38 9.50 -11.43
N ALA A 193 -6.90 8.25 -11.47
CA ALA A 193 -5.56 7.91 -11.02
C ALA A 193 -4.47 8.56 -11.89
N THR A 194 -4.68 8.63 -13.20
CA THR A 194 -3.77 9.30 -14.13
C THR A 194 -3.65 10.79 -13.82
N ASN A 195 -4.77 11.46 -13.53
CA ASN A 195 -4.77 12.88 -13.16
C ASN A 195 -4.02 13.09 -11.83
N LEU A 196 -4.35 12.32 -10.81
CA LEU A 196 -3.74 12.47 -9.48
C LEU A 196 -2.25 12.16 -9.50
N ALA A 197 -1.81 11.11 -10.23
CA ALA A 197 -0.40 10.78 -10.36
C ALA A 197 0.39 11.89 -11.08
N LYS A 198 -0.18 12.49 -12.14
CA LYS A 198 0.40 13.64 -12.82
C LYS A 198 0.48 14.88 -11.92
N ARG A 199 -0.58 15.15 -11.17
CA ARG A 199 -0.60 16.24 -10.17
C ARG A 199 0.50 16.03 -9.13
N ALA A 200 0.58 14.85 -8.52
CA ALA A 200 1.62 14.52 -7.55
C ALA A 200 3.03 14.73 -8.10
N LYS A 201 3.27 14.33 -9.36
CA LYS A 201 4.55 14.54 -10.04
C LYS A 201 4.85 16.01 -10.29
N ALA A 202 3.85 16.77 -10.78
CA ALA A 202 3.99 18.19 -11.10
C ALA A 202 4.19 19.06 -9.85
N GLU A 203 3.51 18.73 -8.75
CA GLU A 203 3.61 19.43 -7.48
C GLU A 203 4.80 18.95 -6.63
N GLY A 204 5.57 17.95 -7.11
CA GLY A 204 6.77 17.45 -6.44
C GLY A 204 6.48 16.69 -5.14
N TRP A 205 5.33 16.00 -5.03
CA TRP A 205 5.03 15.20 -3.85
C TRP A 205 6.02 14.05 -3.71
N ASN A 206 6.51 13.84 -2.49
CA ASN A 206 7.33 12.67 -2.16
C ASN A 206 6.43 11.46 -1.86
N VAL A 207 5.79 10.90 -2.92
CA VAL A 207 4.92 9.73 -2.79
C VAL A 207 5.77 8.50 -2.49
N ALA A 208 5.88 8.14 -1.22
CA ALA A 208 6.64 6.99 -0.74
C ALA A 208 5.94 5.65 -1.03
N GLY A 209 4.60 5.67 -1.15
CA GLY A 209 3.82 4.51 -1.56
C GLY A 209 2.38 4.86 -1.92
N MET A 210 1.82 4.13 -2.90
CA MET A 210 0.43 4.21 -3.32
C MET A 210 -0.19 2.82 -3.33
N ILE A 211 -1.35 2.68 -2.69
CA ILE A 211 -2.09 1.43 -2.57
C ILE A 211 -3.45 1.63 -3.24
N THR A 212 -3.81 0.76 -4.18
CA THR A 212 -5.20 0.62 -4.59
C THR A 212 -5.78 -0.66 -4.00
N ASN A 213 -6.94 -0.53 -3.35
CA ASN A 213 -7.79 -1.65 -2.98
C ASN A 213 -8.84 -1.75 -4.08
N ASP A 214 -8.88 -2.86 -4.77
CA ASP A 214 -9.77 -3.02 -5.90
C ASP A 214 -10.20 -4.49 -5.95
N ILE A 215 -11.50 -4.72 -5.68
CA ILE A 215 -12.14 -5.99 -5.35
C ILE A 215 -11.51 -6.68 -4.11
N VAL A 216 -12.03 -6.34 -2.94
CA VAL A 216 -11.51 -6.85 -1.66
C VAL A 216 -12.63 -7.46 -0.77
N GLY A 217 -13.69 -7.96 -1.39
CA GLY A 217 -14.87 -8.46 -0.67
C GLY A 217 -15.36 -9.84 -1.08
N ASN A 218 -14.75 -10.54 -2.05
CA ASN A 218 -15.17 -11.87 -2.44
C ASN A 218 -14.24 -12.95 -1.88
N THR A 219 -14.82 -14.03 -1.38
CA THR A 219 -14.10 -15.17 -0.77
C THR A 219 -14.38 -16.50 -1.49
N TYR A 220 -15.12 -16.47 -2.61
CA TYR A 220 -15.50 -17.67 -3.34
C TYR A 220 -15.23 -17.56 -4.84
N GLY A 221 -14.33 -18.41 -5.34
CA GLY A 221 -14.06 -18.56 -6.77
C GLY A 221 -15.06 -19.50 -7.42
N ILE A 222 -15.95 -18.96 -8.28
CA ILE A 222 -17.05 -19.74 -8.86
C ILE A 222 -16.54 -20.88 -9.79
N GLU A 223 -15.53 -20.60 -10.60
CA GLU A 223 -14.98 -21.60 -11.55
C GLU A 223 -14.15 -22.68 -10.85
N THR A 224 -13.58 -22.36 -9.69
CA THR A 224 -12.69 -23.27 -8.96
C THR A 224 -13.37 -23.96 -7.79
N GLY A 225 -14.48 -23.43 -7.29
CA GLY A 225 -15.16 -23.89 -6.08
C GLY A 225 -14.37 -23.59 -4.79
N LEU A 226 -13.26 -22.86 -4.87
CA LEU A 226 -12.41 -22.55 -3.73
C LEU A 226 -13.00 -21.42 -2.88
N LYS A 227 -13.00 -21.64 -1.56
CA LYS A 227 -13.30 -20.60 -0.57
C LYS A 227 -12.02 -20.22 0.15
N ASP A 228 -11.71 -18.92 0.18
CA ASP A 228 -10.55 -18.39 0.87
C ASP A 228 -10.85 -17.01 1.46
N ASN A 229 -10.99 -16.94 2.76
CA ASN A 229 -11.18 -15.70 3.52
C ASN A 229 -9.95 -15.34 4.39
N ASN A 230 -8.83 -16.02 4.15
CA ASN A 230 -7.58 -15.79 4.88
C ASN A 230 -6.51 -15.15 4.00
N SER A 231 -6.52 -15.42 2.70
CA SER A 231 -5.48 -14.93 1.81
C SER A 231 -5.91 -13.64 1.09
N VAL A 232 -4.94 -12.76 0.86
CA VAL A 232 -5.08 -11.56 0.03
C VAL A 232 -3.87 -11.45 -0.90
N ARG A 233 -4.07 -11.03 -2.14
CA ARG A 233 -2.99 -10.82 -3.10
C ARG A 233 -2.50 -9.37 -3.05
N ILE A 234 -1.17 -9.20 -3.09
CA ILE A 234 -0.54 -7.90 -3.32
C ILE A 234 0.30 -7.99 -4.60
N PHE A 235 -0.14 -7.28 -5.63
CA PHE A 235 0.60 -7.12 -6.87
C PHE A 235 1.59 -5.98 -6.77
N SER A 236 2.79 -6.18 -7.30
CA SER A 236 3.84 -5.17 -7.32
C SER A 236 4.73 -5.33 -8.54
N GLU A 237 5.15 -4.23 -9.15
CA GLU A 237 6.13 -4.30 -10.24
C GLU A 237 7.52 -4.63 -9.71
N GLY A 238 8.34 -5.31 -10.50
CA GLY A 238 9.74 -5.61 -10.16
C GLY A 238 10.66 -4.49 -10.59
N VAL A 239 10.60 -4.15 -11.87
CA VAL A 239 11.46 -3.17 -12.51
C VAL A 239 10.64 -1.95 -12.91
N SER A 240 11.06 -0.77 -12.46
CA SER A 240 10.42 0.48 -12.80
C SER A 240 10.59 0.80 -14.29
N VAL A 241 9.54 1.30 -14.93
CA VAL A 241 9.59 1.74 -16.33
C VAL A 241 10.37 3.04 -16.55
N VAL A 242 10.70 3.74 -15.47
CA VAL A 242 11.48 4.99 -15.47
C VAL A 242 12.90 4.81 -14.90
N GLU A 243 13.40 3.58 -14.88
CA GLU A 243 14.73 3.25 -14.38
C GLU A 243 15.81 3.95 -15.22
N SER A 244 16.80 4.54 -14.55
CA SER A 244 17.95 5.17 -15.26
C SER A 244 18.89 4.12 -15.87
N PRO A 245 19.70 4.47 -16.88
CA PRO A 245 20.70 3.55 -17.44
C PRO A 245 21.65 2.97 -16.38
N GLU A 246 22.04 3.77 -15.39
CA GLU A 246 22.92 3.34 -14.29
C GLU A 246 22.23 2.33 -13.39
N GLU A 247 20.94 2.50 -13.13
CA GLU A 247 20.13 1.55 -12.36
C GLU A 247 19.94 0.23 -13.11
N VAL A 248 19.72 0.27 -14.41
CA VAL A 248 19.66 -0.93 -15.28
C VAL A 248 20.93 -1.75 -15.15
N VAL A 249 22.11 -1.11 -15.30
CA VAL A 249 23.42 -1.79 -15.19
C VAL A 249 23.61 -2.35 -13.78
N ARG A 250 23.31 -1.56 -12.75
CA ARG A 250 23.42 -2.00 -11.36
C ARG A 250 22.55 -3.21 -11.09
N ARG A 251 21.27 -3.14 -11.46
CA ARG A 251 20.31 -4.22 -11.29
C ARG A 251 20.75 -5.50 -11.96
N ALA A 252 21.20 -5.42 -13.22
CA ALA A 252 21.72 -6.57 -13.97
C ALA A 252 22.96 -7.19 -13.30
N SER A 253 23.84 -6.34 -12.72
CA SER A 253 25.08 -6.80 -12.07
C SER A 253 24.83 -7.43 -10.70
N THR A 254 23.73 -7.07 -10.02
CA THR A 254 23.43 -7.51 -8.64
C THR A 254 22.29 -8.50 -8.55
N GLY A 255 21.60 -8.80 -9.66
CA GLY A 255 20.42 -9.68 -9.67
C GLY A 255 19.24 -9.12 -8.88
N SER A 256 19.10 -7.78 -8.82
CA SER A 256 18.13 -7.10 -7.94
C SER A 256 16.80 -6.75 -8.62
N GLU A 257 16.33 -7.60 -9.55
CA GLU A 257 15.03 -7.43 -10.25
C GLU A 257 13.83 -7.41 -9.31
N ASN A 258 13.97 -8.03 -8.14
CA ASN A 258 12.94 -8.10 -7.13
C ASN A 258 13.16 -7.14 -5.94
N ASP A 259 14.00 -6.13 -6.09
CA ASP A 259 14.35 -5.20 -5.01
C ASP A 259 13.93 -3.75 -5.28
N GLY A 260 13.09 -3.53 -6.30
CA GLY A 260 12.48 -2.23 -6.56
C GLY A 260 11.56 -1.76 -5.43
N ASN A 261 11.29 -0.44 -5.38
CA ASN A 261 10.52 0.19 -4.30
C ASN A 261 9.13 -0.43 -4.11
N ALA A 262 8.40 -0.75 -5.19
CA ALA A 262 7.10 -1.40 -5.10
C ALA A 262 7.19 -2.80 -4.47
N ARG A 263 8.28 -3.56 -4.73
CA ARG A 263 8.53 -4.86 -4.10
C ARG A 263 8.80 -4.73 -2.60
N GLN A 264 9.61 -3.73 -2.19
CA GLN A 264 9.86 -3.48 -0.77
C GLN A 264 8.57 -3.07 -0.06
N PHE A 265 7.76 -2.23 -0.69
CA PHE A 265 6.48 -1.80 -0.18
C PHE A 265 5.50 -2.97 -0.01
N ALA A 266 5.40 -3.87 -0.99
CA ALA A 266 4.57 -5.08 -0.90
C ALA A 266 5.05 -6.05 0.19
N ARG A 267 6.38 -6.27 0.32
CA ARG A 267 6.97 -7.09 1.40
C ARG A 267 6.65 -6.51 2.77
N TYR A 268 6.71 -5.20 2.89
CA TYR A 268 6.38 -4.51 4.12
C TYR A 268 4.93 -4.76 4.54
N PHE A 269 3.98 -4.67 3.61
CA PHE A 269 2.57 -4.96 3.85
C PHE A 269 2.35 -6.41 4.28
N LYS A 270 3.10 -7.36 3.70
CA LYS A 270 3.06 -8.74 4.16
C LYS A 270 3.56 -8.85 5.60
N GLU A 271 4.75 -8.33 5.87
CA GLU A 271 5.40 -8.49 7.18
C GLU A 271 4.58 -7.83 8.30
N VAL A 272 4.18 -6.58 8.11
CA VAL A 272 3.44 -5.82 9.13
C VAL A 272 1.97 -6.26 9.19
N GLY A 273 1.34 -6.47 8.04
CA GLY A 273 -0.06 -6.92 7.99
C GLY A 273 -0.27 -8.25 8.71
N GLU A 274 0.56 -9.25 8.45
CA GLU A 274 0.50 -10.55 9.14
C GLU A 274 0.90 -10.48 10.61
N ARG A 275 1.66 -9.47 11.03
CA ARG A 275 2.01 -9.21 12.43
C ARG A 275 0.81 -8.75 13.26
N TYR A 276 -0.09 -7.95 12.67
CA TYR A 276 -1.21 -7.34 13.39
C TYR A 276 -2.57 -7.99 13.11
N VAL A 277 -2.71 -8.73 12.02
CA VAL A 277 -3.98 -9.33 11.60
C VAL A 277 -3.90 -10.85 11.67
N GLU A 278 -4.66 -11.42 12.59
CA GLU A 278 -4.71 -12.87 12.77
C GLU A 278 -5.34 -13.56 11.56
N GLN A 279 -4.86 -14.77 11.26
CA GLN A 279 -5.35 -15.59 10.16
C GLN A 279 -5.36 -14.85 8.81
N LEU A 280 -4.33 -14.05 8.57
CA LEU A 280 -4.09 -13.41 7.28
C LEU A 280 -2.84 -14.02 6.63
N ASP A 281 -2.94 -14.36 5.36
CA ASP A 281 -1.83 -14.81 4.52
C ASP A 281 -1.73 -13.88 3.30
N VAL A 282 -0.74 -13.02 3.29
CA VAL A 282 -0.50 -12.08 2.19
C VAL A 282 0.31 -12.77 1.09
N LYS A 283 -0.30 -12.96 -0.07
CA LYS A 283 0.33 -13.53 -1.24
C LYS A 283 1.01 -12.44 -2.07
N LEU A 284 2.34 -12.43 -2.06
CA LEU A 284 3.11 -11.52 -2.90
C LEU A 284 3.07 -12.01 -4.35
N ILE A 285 2.38 -11.26 -5.21
CA ILE A 285 2.30 -11.56 -6.63
C ILE A 285 3.29 -10.66 -7.37
N TYR A 286 4.37 -11.28 -7.87
CA TYR A 286 5.47 -10.57 -8.51
C TYR A 286 5.16 -10.25 -9.98
N ARG A 287 4.06 -9.52 -10.17
CA ARG A 287 3.56 -8.91 -11.40
C ARG A 287 3.01 -7.54 -11.07
N ARG A 288 2.99 -6.63 -12.03
CA ARG A 288 2.38 -5.31 -11.82
C ARG A 288 0.88 -5.44 -11.53
N ASP A 289 0.17 -6.32 -12.27
CA ASP A 289 -1.26 -6.60 -12.09
C ASP A 289 -1.59 -8.00 -12.63
N ARG A 290 -2.87 -8.35 -12.63
CA ARG A 290 -3.45 -9.52 -13.30
C ARG A 290 -3.01 -9.57 -14.77
N TYR A 291 -3.16 -10.72 -15.38
CA TYR A 291 -2.64 -10.96 -16.74
C TYR A 291 -3.26 -9.98 -17.75
N LEU A 292 -2.42 -9.12 -18.36
CA LEU A 292 -2.79 -8.07 -19.34
C LEU A 292 -3.84 -7.07 -18.84
N ARG A 293 -3.92 -6.84 -17.52
CA ARG A 293 -4.82 -5.87 -16.89
C ARG A 293 -4.03 -4.81 -16.11
N GLY A 294 -4.73 -3.85 -15.57
CA GLY A 294 -4.18 -2.78 -14.74
C GLY A 294 -5.17 -2.36 -13.65
N GLY A 295 -4.85 -1.31 -12.94
CA GLY A 295 -5.66 -0.67 -11.92
C GLY A 295 -5.05 0.70 -11.56
N ASP A 296 -5.62 1.40 -10.59
CA ASP A 296 -5.27 2.79 -10.25
C ASP A 296 -3.81 2.99 -9.77
N HIS A 297 -3.12 1.94 -9.34
CA HIS A 297 -1.68 2.00 -9.04
C HIS A 297 -0.81 2.13 -10.30
N THR A 298 -1.31 1.72 -11.47
CA THR A 298 -0.54 1.68 -12.71
C THR A 298 -0.04 3.06 -13.16
N PRO A 299 -0.86 4.13 -13.20
CA PRO A 299 -0.37 5.47 -13.55
C PRO A 299 0.72 5.99 -12.60
N PHE A 300 0.66 5.65 -11.32
CA PHE A 300 1.70 6.00 -10.35
C PHE A 300 3.01 5.26 -10.65
N SER A 301 2.95 3.94 -10.89
CA SER A 301 4.12 3.15 -11.29
C SER A 301 4.74 3.67 -12.59
N GLN A 302 3.95 4.10 -13.56
CA GLN A 302 4.42 4.68 -14.82
C GLN A 302 5.20 5.99 -14.64
N LEU A 303 4.94 6.72 -13.54
CA LEU A 303 5.66 7.94 -13.19
C LEU A 303 6.79 7.72 -12.17
N GLY A 304 7.07 6.45 -11.82
CA GLY A 304 8.18 6.05 -10.96
C GLY A 304 7.85 5.98 -9.47
N PHE A 305 6.58 6.14 -9.08
CA PHE A 305 6.14 5.95 -7.71
C PHE A 305 5.95 4.47 -7.36
N ALA A 306 6.12 4.09 -6.10
CA ALA A 306 5.88 2.75 -5.62
C ALA A 306 4.37 2.45 -5.53
N GLY A 307 3.79 1.89 -6.59
CA GLY A 307 2.38 1.50 -6.63
C GLY A 307 2.19 0.00 -6.39
N ILE A 308 1.21 -0.36 -5.54
CA ILE A 308 0.78 -1.75 -5.32
C ILE A 308 -0.74 -1.86 -5.43
N ARG A 309 -1.22 -3.05 -5.85
CA ARG A 309 -2.64 -3.41 -5.83
C ARG A 309 -2.90 -4.48 -4.79
N VAL A 310 -3.86 -4.23 -3.92
CA VAL A 310 -4.42 -5.18 -2.97
C VAL A 310 -5.74 -5.70 -3.51
N THR A 311 -5.91 -7.03 -3.58
CA THR A 311 -7.12 -7.65 -4.13
C THR A 311 -7.34 -9.05 -3.55
N GLU A 312 -8.57 -9.54 -3.63
CA GLU A 312 -8.98 -10.88 -3.17
C GLU A 312 -8.26 -12.00 -3.92
N MET A 313 -8.26 -13.24 -3.36
CA MET A 313 -7.58 -14.39 -3.97
C MET A 313 -8.22 -14.86 -5.27
N ASN A 314 -9.53 -14.98 -5.29
CA ASN A 314 -10.28 -15.50 -6.43
C ASN A 314 -11.37 -14.50 -6.78
N GLU A 315 -11.31 -13.97 -7.99
CA GLU A 315 -12.37 -13.10 -8.52
C GLU A 315 -13.61 -13.93 -8.89
N ASN A 316 -14.79 -13.36 -8.80
CA ASN A 316 -16.03 -14.03 -9.18
C ASN A 316 -16.62 -13.32 -10.42
N PHE A 317 -16.49 -13.94 -11.58
CA PHE A 317 -16.88 -13.36 -12.86
C PHE A 317 -18.39 -13.46 -13.16
N ASP A 318 -19.17 -14.19 -12.35
CA ASP A 318 -20.64 -14.08 -12.36
C ASP A 318 -21.12 -12.78 -11.68
N ARG A 319 -20.24 -12.14 -10.90
CA ARG A 319 -20.51 -10.89 -10.17
C ARG A 319 -19.88 -9.69 -10.86
N GLN A 320 -18.57 -9.71 -10.99
CA GLN A 320 -17.78 -8.60 -11.51
C GLN A 320 -18.19 -8.22 -12.93
N HIS A 321 -18.46 -6.93 -13.19
CA HIS A 321 -18.82 -6.38 -14.48
C HIS A 321 -20.09 -7.01 -15.12
N GLN A 322 -21.00 -7.56 -14.30
CA GLN A 322 -22.20 -8.20 -14.80
C GLN A 322 -23.42 -7.30 -14.63
N THR A 323 -24.27 -7.27 -15.65
CA THR A 323 -25.64 -6.74 -15.52
C THR A 323 -26.41 -7.64 -14.55
N VAL A 324 -27.11 -7.03 -13.61
CA VAL A 324 -27.91 -7.77 -12.61
C VAL A 324 -29.03 -8.52 -13.32
N ARG A 325 -29.03 -9.83 -13.22
CA ARG A 325 -30.03 -10.73 -13.79
C ARG A 325 -30.00 -12.10 -13.13
N LYS A 326 -31.06 -12.85 -13.31
CA LYS A 326 -31.06 -14.28 -13.03
C LYS A 326 -31.20 -15.06 -14.33
N GLU A 327 -30.27 -15.98 -14.58
CA GLU A 327 -30.24 -16.75 -15.80
C GLU A 327 -29.81 -18.19 -15.50
N ASN A 328 -30.58 -19.18 -15.96
CA ASN A 328 -30.32 -20.60 -15.75
C ASN A 328 -30.03 -21.00 -14.29
N GLY A 329 -30.70 -20.33 -13.34
CA GLY A 329 -30.55 -20.56 -11.91
C GLY A 329 -29.38 -19.82 -11.26
N THR A 330 -28.51 -19.18 -12.04
CA THR A 330 -27.39 -18.37 -11.56
C THR A 330 -27.83 -16.93 -11.38
N ASP A 331 -27.48 -16.34 -10.24
CA ASP A 331 -27.66 -14.91 -9.97
C ASP A 331 -26.40 -14.16 -10.43
N TYR A 332 -26.53 -13.28 -11.40
CA TYR A 332 -25.46 -12.41 -11.91
C TYR A 332 -25.56 -11.00 -11.33
N GLY A 333 -24.42 -10.32 -11.27
CA GLY A 333 -24.33 -8.93 -10.84
C GLY A 333 -23.67 -8.76 -9.49
N ASP A 334 -23.03 -7.61 -9.33
CA ASP A 334 -22.20 -7.30 -8.17
C ASP A 334 -23.01 -6.64 -7.06
N LEU A 335 -23.78 -7.45 -6.33
CA LEU A 335 -24.71 -7.03 -5.29
C LEU A 335 -24.07 -7.06 -3.89
N PRO A 336 -24.50 -6.18 -2.95
CA PRO A 336 -23.91 -6.09 -1.63
C PRO A 336 -24.09 -7.35 -0.76
N ASP A 337 -25.06 -8.20 -1.07
CA ASP A 337 -25.28 -9.45 -0.34
C ASP A 337 -24.27 -10.55 -0.68
N PHE A 338 -23.44 -10.31 -1.69
CA PHE A 338 -22.35 -11.21 -2.09
C PHE A 338 -20.99 -10.80 -1.53
N VAL A 339 -20.90 -9.67 -0.83
CA VAL A 339 -19.66 -9.16 -0.23
C VAL A 339 -19.46 -9.78 1.16
N ASP A 340 -18.30 -10.34 1.40
CA ASP A 340 -17.85 -10.76 2.73
C ASP A 340 -17.22 -9.58 3.47
N TYR A 341 -18.00 -8.89 4.27
CA TYR A 341 -17.57 -7.70 4.99
C TYR A 341 -16.55 -7.98 6.10
N GLU A 342 -16.53 -9.19 6.65
CA GLU A 342 -15.48 -9.59 7.60
C GLU A 342 -14.14 -9.79 6.90
N TYR A 343 -14.16 -10.31 5.69
CA TYR A 343 -12.94 -10.39 4.86
C TYR A 343 -12.47 -8.99 4.44
N THR A 344 -13.37 -8.11 3.98
CA THR A 344 -13.03 -6.70 3.65
C THR A 344 -12.44 -6.00 4.87
N ARG A 345 -13.01 -6.20 6.06
CA ARG A 345 -12.47 -5.69 7.33
C ARG A 345 -11.07 -6.20 7.60
N LYS A 346 -10.80 -7.47 7.37
CA LYS A 346 -9.46 -8.09 7.54
C LYS A 346 -8.44 -7.44 6.61
N VAL A 347 -8.77 -7.23 5.34
CA VAL A 347 -7.92 -6.52 4.38
C VAL A 347 -7.69 -5.06 4.77
N THR A 348 -8.75 -4.37 5.21
CA THR A 348 -8.66 -2.98 5.69
C THR A 348 -7.74 -2.86 6.92
N ARG A 349 -7.79 -3.81 7.86
CA ARG A 349 -6.90 -3.89 9.02
C ARG A 349 -5.43 -4.07 8.62
N MET A 350 -5.14 -4.89 7.61
CA MET A 350 -3.80 -5.03 7.05
C MET A 350 -3.27 -3.70 6.52
N ASN A 351 -4.08 -3.01 5.72
CA ASN A 351 -3.73 -1.69 5.19
C ASN A 351 -3.49 -0.69 6.33
N LEU A 352 -4.37 -0.66 7.32
CA LEU A 352 -4.25 0.24 8.47
C LEU A 352 -2.94 0.00 9.25
N ALA A 353 -2.68 -1.25 9.63
CA ALA A 353 -1.48 -1.59 10.39
C ALA A 353 -0.20 -1.20 9.65
N SER A 354 -0.14 -1.50 8.35
CA SER A 354 1.03 -1.21 7.52
C SER A 354 1.23 0.29 7.32
N LEU A 355 0.16 1.03 7.00
CA LEU A 355 0.22 2.49 6.85
C LEU A 355 0.55 3.20 8.16
N ALA A 356 -0.07 2.79 9.28
CA ALA A 356 0.18 3.39 10.58
C ALA A 356 1.63 3.18 11.03
N ASN A 357 2.15 1.96 10.87
CA ASN A 357 3.54 1.67 11.22
C ASN A 357 4.53 2.51 10.38
N LEU A 358 4.32 2.62 9.04
CA LEU A 358 5.14 3.46 8.17
C LEU A 358 5.04 4.95 8.50
N ALA A 359 3.82 5.42 8.80
CA ALA A 359 3.57 6.83 9.04
C ALA A 359 4.05 7.31 10.42
N LEU A 360 4.29 6.38 11.35
CA LEU A 360 4.91 6.64 12.66
C LEU A 360 6.42 6.39 12.64
N ALA A 361 6.92 5.58 11.69
CA ALA A 361 8.32 5.20 11.61
C ALA A 361 9.26 6.39 11.32
N PRO A 362 10.49 6.37 11.83
CA PRO A 362 11.54 7.27 11.37
C PRO A 362 11.74 7.15 9.85
N ARG A 363 12.34 8.15 9.22
CA ARG A 363 12.68 8.07 7.78
C ARG A 363 13.74 7.00 7.54
N GLU A 364 13.84 6.59 6.28
CA GLU A 364 14.81 5.59 5.84
C GLU A 364 16.26 6.05 6.06
N PRO A 365 17.19 5.13 6.39
CA PRO A 365 18.61 5.45 6.51
C PRO A 365 19.15 5.92 5.16
N GLN A 366 20.10 6.87 5.18
CA GLN A 366 20.68 7.45 3.98
C GLN A 366 21.96 6.72 3.56
N LYS A 367 22.29 6.80 2.28
CA LYS A 367 23.54 6.30 1.69
C LYS A 367 23.91 4.88 2.13
N VAL A 368 22.92 4.00 2.20
CA VAL A 368 23.17 2.60 2.57
C VAL A 368 24.12 1.97 1.56
N GLY A 369 25.27 1.51 2.04
CA GLY A 369 26.35 0.97 1.25
C GLY A 369 26.76 -0.42 1.69
N ILE A 370 27.15 -1.27 0.72
CA ILE A 370 27.79 -2.56 0.93
C ILE A 370 29.25 -2.46 0.46
N VAL A 371 30.20 -2.77 1.35
CA VAL A 371 31.62 -2.64 1.05
C VAL A 371 32.06 -3.76 0.11
N THR A 372 32.63 -3.38 -1.03
CA THR A 372 33.11 -4.29 -2.08
C THR A 372 34.62 -4.27 -2.28
N SER A 373 35.34 -3.42 -1.53
CA SER A 373 36.82 -3.41 -1.53
C SER A 373 37.35 -4.65 -0.81
N GLY A 374 38.09 -5.47 -1.55
CA GLY A 374 38.68 -6.70 -1.05
C GLY A 374 37.72 -7.92 -1.11
N LEU A 375 38.34 -9.09 -1.32
CA LEU A 375 37.64 -10.37 -1.36
C LEU A 375 37.47 -10.92 0.04
N THR A 376 36.23 -11.11 0.50
CA THR A 376 35.91 -11.65 1.82
C THR A 376 34.54 -12.31 1.82
N ASN A 377 34.39 -13.37 2.59
CA ASN A 377 33.12 -14.04 2.88
C ASN A 377 32.29 -13.31 3.94
N LYS A 378 32.75 -12.17 4.45
CA LYS A 378 31.99 -11.31 5.36
C LYS A 378 31.32 -10.20 4.57
N THR A 379 30.21 -9.71 5.07
CA THR A 379 29.53 -8.54 4.52
C THR A 379 29.64 -7.39 5.50
N GLU A 380 30.23 -6.28 5.07
CA GLU A 380 30.23 -5.02 5.79
C GLU A 380 29.23 -4.05 5.14
N LEU A 381 28.35 -3.50 5.98
CA LEU A 381 27.37 -2.49 5.61
C LEU A 381 27.66 -1.18 6.34
N ARG A 382 27.43 -0.06 5.69
CA ARG A 382 27.53 1.29 6.26
C ARG A 382 26.37 2.14 5.77
N TRP A 383 25.93 3.07 6.60
CA TRP A 383 24.86 4.02 6.23
C TRP A 383 24.99 5.31 7.01
N GLU A 384 24.23 6.32 6.62
CA GLU A 384 24.14 7.59 7.35
C GLU A 384 22.77 7.68 8.06
N LEU A 385 22.70 8.54 9.05
CA LEU A 385 21.46 8.84 9.78
C LEU A 385 20.38 9.31 8.81
N PRO A 386 19.09 8.98 9.07
CA PRO A 386 17.99 9.57 8.32
C PRO A 386 17.90 11.09 8.56
N ALA A 387 17.17 11.79 7.71
CA ALA A 387 16.77 13.14 8.01
C ALA A 387 15.63 13.14 9.06
N GLY A 388 15.55 14.15 9.91
CA GLY A 388 14.50 14.28 10.92
C GLY A 388 14.80 13.52 12.21
N GLU A 389 13.84 12.78 12.73
CA GLU A 389 13.96 12.04 13.98
C GLU A 389 15.08 10.99 13.94
N ILE A 390 15.89 10.98 15.02
CA ILE A 390 16.99 10.00 15.17
C ILE A 390 16.39 8.68 15.66
N PRO A 391 16.54 7.58 14.90
CA PRO A 391 16.08 6.27 15.33
C PRO A 391 16.87 5.75 16.53
N ILE A 392 16.30 4.82 17.31
CA ILE A 392 17.07 4.13 18.37
C ILE A 392 18.10 3.15 17.78
N GLY A 393 17.97 2.81 16.53
CA GLY A 393 18.85 1.91 15.78
C GLY A 393 18.23 1.52 14.44
N TYR A 394 18.75 0.40 13.93
CA TYR A 394 18.41 -0.09 12.61
C TYR A 394 18.15 -1.58 12.63
N TYR A 395 17.28 -2.03 11.76
CA TYR A 395 17.23 -3.44 11.41
C TYR A 395 18.00 -3.68 10.12
N VAL A 396 19.05 -4.49 10.19
CA VAL A 396 19.65 -5.09 9.00
C VAL A 396 18.85 -6.35 8.68
N VAL A 397 18.24 -6.37 7.52
CA VAL A 397 17.46 -7.51 7.03
C VAL A 397 18.27 -8.30 6.01
N MET A 398 18.06 -9.62 5.97
CA MET A 398 18.78 -10.53 5.09
C MET A 398 17.84 -11.59 4.53
N ARG A 399 18.05 -11.96 3.27
CA ARG A 399 17.35 -13.06 2.61
C ARG A 399 18.26 -13.81 1.65
N GLU A 400 17.97 -15.07 1.40
CA GLU A 400 18.52 -15.81 0.27
C GLU A 400 18.12 -15.15 -1.05
N THR A 401 18.94 -15.32 -2.09
CA THR A 401 18.69 -14.70 -3.39
C THR A 401 17.40 -15.18 -4.06
N SER A 402 16.95 -16.39 -3.74
CA SER A 402 15.69 -16.99 -4.23
C SER A 402 14.47 -16.69 -3.35
N SER A 403 14.66 -16.16 -2.13
CA SER A 403 13.54 -15.89 -1.22
C SER A 403 12.77 -14.63 -1.60
N PRO A 404 11.44 -14.66 -1.63
CA PRO A 404 10.61 -13.47 -1.86
C PRO A 404 10.52 -12.55 -0.64
N VAL A 405 10.87 -13.02 0.55
CA VAL A 405 10.71 -12.31 1.82
C VAL A 405 12.01 -12.20 2.59
N TRP A 406 12.12 -11.20 3.46
CA TRP A 406 13.22 -11.09 4.42
C TRP A 406 13.13 -12.20 5.44
N GLN A 407 14.20 -13.00 5.58
CA GLN A 407 14.20 -14.21 6.41
C GLN A 407 14.87 -13.99 7.78
N LYS A 408 15.76 -12.99 7.85
CA LYS A 408 16.46 -12.64 9.11
C LYS A 408 16.46 -11.12 9.28
N LYS A 409 16.38 -10.72 10.54
CA LYS A 409 16.37 -9.33 10.97
C LYS A 409 17.30 -9.18 12.19
N PHE A 410 18.29 -8.29 12.10
CA PHE A 410 19.29 -8.07 13.13
C PHE A 410 19.21 -6.61 13.59
N PHE A 411 19.06 -6.38 14.89
CA PHE A 411 19.12 -5.03 15.45
C PHE A 411 20.58 -4.54 15.53
N VAL A 412 20.82 -3.33 15.08
CA VAL A 412 22.12 -2.64 15.10
C VAL A 412 21.91 -1.22 15.60
N ALA A 413 22.56 -0.85 16.70
CA ALA A 413 22.47 0.51 17.27
C ALA A 413 23.37 1.53 16.52
N ASP A 414 24.37 1.04 15.82
CA ASP A 414 25.37 1.84 15.10
C ASP A 414 24.98 2.04 13.62
N THR A 415 25.69 2.88 12.89
CA THR A 415 25.51 3.12 11.44
C THR A 415 26.39 2.24 10.56
N LYS A 416 26.91 1.15 11.12
CA LYS A 416 27.70 0.13 10.43
C LYS A 416 27.53 -1.24 11.08
N ALA A 417 27.68 -2.29 10.28
CA ALA A 417 27.67 -3.66 10.79
C ALA A 417 28.51 -4.58 9.90
N ILE A 418 29.06 -5.63 10.52
CA ILE A 418 29.78 -6.69 9.80
C ILE A 418 29.12 -8.02 10.15
N PHE A 419 28.79 -8.79 9.11
CA PHE A 419 28.13 -10.09 9.24
C PHE A 419 29.00 -11.21 8.69
N ASN A 420 28.95 -12.38 9.31
CA ASN A 420 29.61 -13.61 8.83
C ASN A 420 28.75 -14.33 7.76
N TYR A 421 28.08 -13.57 6.92
CA TYR A 421 27.31 -14.03 5.77
C TYR A 421 27.84 -13.34 4.53
N SER A 422 28.06 -14.09 3.44
CA SER A 422 28.60 -13.52 2.21
C SER A 422 27.53 -12.75 1.43
N LYS A 423 27.88 -11.55 0.99
CA LYS A 423 27.09 -10.74 0.05
C LYS A 423 26.87 -11.43 -1.31
N ASP A 424 27.66 -12.46 -1.61
CA ASP A 424 27.51 -13.22 -2.85
C ASP A 424 26.37 -14.25 -2.76
N ASN A 425 25.95 -14.62 -1.53
CA ASN A 425 24.94 -15.64 -1.28
C ASN A 425 23.61 -15.05 -0.81
N TYR A 426 23.60 -13.80 -0.31
CA TYR A 426 22.46 -13.18 0.34
C TYR A 426 22.25 -11.74 -0.12
N TYR A 427 20.99 -11.34 -0.17
CA TYR A 427 20.62 -9.92 -0.23
C TYR A 427 20.49 -9.35 1.17
N PHE A 428 20.88 -8.08 1.30
CA PHE A 428 20.79 -7.30 2.52
C PHE A 428 19.99 -6.03 2.30
N GLY A 429 19.42 -5.51 3.37
CA GLY A 429 18.78 -4.21 3.40
C GLY A 429 18.85 -3.60 4.80
N VAL A 430 18.56 -2.32 4.92
CA VAL A 430 18.60 -1.60 6.19
C VAL A 430 17.31 -0.79 6.35
N GLN A 431 16.72 -0.85 7.54
CA GLN A 431 15.54 -0.08 7.97
C GLN A 431 15.91 0.71 9.23
N SER A 432 15.41 1.92 9.38
CA SER A 432 15.41 2.64 10.66
C SER A 432 14.30 2.09 11.56
N VAL A 433 14.49 2.13 12.88
CA VAL A 433 13.49 1.70 13.85
C VAL A 433 13.48 2.63 15.07
N ASP A 434 12.27 2.96 15.56
CA ASP A 434 12.07 3.72 16.80
C ASP A 434 11.89 2.82 18.05
N SER A 435 11.67 3.45 19.21
CA SER A 435 11.48 2.76 20.49
C SER A 435 10.22 1.90 20.56
N ASP A 436 9.20 2.21 19.78
CA ASP A 436 7.92 1.53 19.76
C ASP A 436 7.88 0.40 18.72
N GLY A 437 8.95 0.30 17.91
CA GLY A 437 9.14 -0.75 16.91
C GLY A 437 8.55 -0.42 15.56
N HIS A 438 8.33 0.88 15.27
CA HIS A 438 7.94 1.32 13.94
C HIS A 438 9.15 1.31 13.01
N GLU A 439 9.01 0.67 11.88
CA GLU A 439 10.10 0.42 10.94
C GLU A 439 9.89 1.21 9.65
N SER A 440 10.96 1.82 9.13
CA SER A 440 10.95 2.39 7.78
C SER A 440 10.87 1.33 6.69
N LEU A 441 10.68 1.73 5.45
CA LEU A 441 10.92 0.83 4.32
C LEU A 441 12.38 0.40 4.27
N VAL A 442 12.62 -0.76 3.66
CA VAL A 442 13.98 -1.29 3.48
C VAL A 442 14.71 -0.53 2.38
N VAL A 443 15.89 -0.03 2.70
CA VAL A 443 16.83 0.52 1.70
C VAL A 443 17.82 -0.56 1.29
N ILE A 444 17.88 -0.84 0.00
CA ILE A 444 18.83 -1.79 -0.59
C ILE A 444 20.20 -1.12 -0.74
N PRO A 445 21.30 -1.74 -0.24
CA PRO A 445 22.60 -1.12 -0.27
C PRO A 445 23.17 -1.00 -1.69
N ARG A 446 23.91 0.07 -1.92
CA ARG A 446 24.73 0.27 -3.13
C ARG A 446 26.17 -0.13 -2.86
N SER A 447 26.88 -0.62 -3.89
CA SER A 447 28.32 -0.91 -3.76
C SER A 447 29.11 0.34 -3.40
N VAL A 448 29.93 0.23 -2.34
CA VAL A 448 30.89 1.26 -1.94
C VAL A 448 32.29 0.64 -1.82
N ARG A 449 33.34 1.48 -2.03
CA ARG A 449 34.73 1.06 -1.95
C ARG A 449 35.38 1.49 -0.63
#